data_2f855d9dac0fa374863bf8208ba08702
#
_entry.id   2f855d9dac0fa374863bf8208ba08702
#
_cell.length_a   1.000
_cell.length_b   1.000
_cell.length_c   1.000
_cell.angle_alpha   90.00
_cell.angle_beta   90.00
_cell.angle_gamma   90.00
#
_symmetry.space_group_name_H-M   'P 1'
#
loop_
_entity.id
_entity.type
_entity.pdbx_description
1 polymer ?
#
loop_
_entity_poly.entity_id
_entity_poly.type
_entity_poly.pdbx_seq_one_letter_code
_entity_poly.pdbx_strand_id
1 'polypeptide(L)'
;LNNYKVEPFLIASSCVAYLSTVSVEYANELKNPKYFEQTEGLSQIFYNRNIQIKGITNGTEFDRYNPQKKECSHLPFEYSPQEGILDGKYKCREHFINELLQNKSFEGITTYGKIDSDFNSDGIFISYHGRITSQKGIELLINAIPVILENFSNVKFFIAGQGEVSLENK
;
A
#
# COMPACT_ATOMS: atom_id res chain seq x y z
N LEU A 1 32.95 10.77 27.86
CA LEU A 1 32.12 9.56 27.88
C LEU A 1 31.72 9.28 26.45
N ASN A 2 32.33 8.27 25.83
CA ASN A 2 31.97 7.82 24.50
C ASN A 2 30.55 7.23 24.57
N ASN A 3 29.58 7.89 23.93
CA ASN A 3 28.25 7.36 23.75
C ASN A 3 28.33 6.22 22.71
N TYR A 4 28.59 5.00 23.16
CA TYR A 4 28.43 3.82 22.33
C TYR A 4 26.94 3.62 22.06
N LYS A 5 26.50 3.90 20.83
CA LYS A 5 25.18 3.44 20.38
C LYS A 5 25.24 1.92 20.26
N VAL A 6 24.46 1.25 21.06
CA VAL A 6 24.28 -0.21 20.98
C VAL A 6 23.16 -0.47 19.98
N GLU A 7 23.48 -1.20 18.90
CA GLU A 7 22.49 -1.66 17.92
C GLU A 7 22.00 -3.06 18.32
N PRO A 8 20.83 -3.18 18.99
CA PRO A 8 20.35 -4.46 19.50
C PRO A 8 20.21 -5.54 18.41
N PHE A 9 19.84 -5.11 17.21
CA PHE A 9 19.69 -6.00 16.05
C PHE A 9 21.02 -6.66 15.67
N LEU A 10 22.12 -5.92 15.68
CA LEU A 10 23.45 -6.46 15.36
C LEU A 10 23.95 -7.44 16.43
N ILE A 11 23.60 -7.23 17.71
CA ILE A 11 23.91 -8.18 18.76
C ILE A 11 23.10 -9.45 18.55
N ALA A 12 21.78 -9.31 18.33
CA ALA A 12 20.90 -10.44 18.08
C ALA A 12 21.35 -11.25 16.86
N SER A 13 21.78 -10.60 15.78
CA SER A 13 22.25 -11.26 14.57
C SER A 13 23.47 -12.18 14.78
N SER A 14 24.25 -11.91 15.82
CA SER A 14 25.41 -12.74 16.20
C SER A 14 25.05 -13.94 17.08
N CYS A 15 23.82 -13.96 17.63
CA CYS A 15 23.38 -14.96 18.58
C CYS A 15 22.32 -15.94 18.05
N VAL A 16 21.80 -15.68 16.83
CA VAL A 16 20.72 -16.48 16.23
C VAL A 16 21.25 -17.43 15.16
N ALA A 17 20.60 -18.59 15.02
CA ALA A 17 20.97 -19.57 13.99
C ALA A 17 20.56 -19.09 12.57
N TYR A 18 19.48 -18.33 12.46
CA TYR A 18 18.94 -17.85 11.18
C TYR A 18 18.36 -16.44 11.31
N LEU A 19 18.54 -15.67 10.24
CA LEU A 19 17.88 -14.38 10.06
C LEU A 19 16.90 -14.45 8.90
N SER A 20 15.77 -13.78 9.03
CA SER A 20 14.83 -13.61 7.93
C SER A 20 14.30 -12.19 7.85
N THR A 21 13.85 -11.82 6.66
CA THR A 21 13.12 -10.59 6.39
C THR A 21 11.91 -10.87 5.51
N VAL A 22 10.99 -9.92 5.41
CA VAL A 22 9.67 -10.08 4.75
C VAL A 22 9.71 -9.98 3.23
N SER A 23 10.89 -9.85 2.62
CA SER A 23 11.03 -9.74 1.16
C SER A 23 12.32 -10.41 0.70
N VAL A 24 12.25 -11.13 -0.41
CA VAL A 24 13.41 -11.74 -1.07
C VAL A 24 14.36 -10.63 -1.58
N GLU A 25 13.80 -9.59 -2.20
CA GLU A 25 14.59 -8.46 -2.70
C GLU A 25 15.27 -7.71 -1.57
N TYR A 26 14.55 -7.41 -0.48
CA TYR A 26 15.15 -6.73 0.67
C TYR A 26 16.27 -7.57 1.33
N ALA A 27 16.13 -8.90 1.35
CA ALA A 27 17.22 -9.78 1.78
C ALA A 27 18.46 -9.66 0.88
N ASN A 28 18.28 -9.45 -0.42
CA ASN A 28 19.38 -9.22 -1.38
C ASN A 28 20.00 -7.83 -1.21
N GLU A 29 19.18 -6.80 -0.99
CA GLU A 29 19.62 -5.44 -0.70
C GLU A 29 20.45 -5.40 0.58
N LEU A 30 20.02 -6.06 1.63
CA LEU A 30 20.77 -6.17 2.90
C LEU A 30 22.12 -6.86 2.77
N LYS A 31 22.37 -7.63 1.72
CA LYS A 31 23.67 -8.27 1.45
C LYS A 31 24.56 -7.48 0.49
N ASN A 32 24.10 -6.34 -0.03
CA ASN A 32 24.79 -5.59 -1.06
C ASN A 32 25.10 -4.15 -0.60
N PRO A 33 26.41 -3.79 -0.44
CA PRO A 33 26.83 -2.48 0.05
C PRO A 33 26.33 -1.27 -0.75
N LYS A 34 25.92 -1.45 -2.00
CA LYS A 34 25.38 -0.35 -2.81
C LYS A 34 24.08 0.24 -2.25
N TYR A 35 23.40 -0.50 -1.39
CA TYR A 35 22.16 -0.07 -0.72
C TYR A 35 22.41 0.51 0.68
N PHE A 36 23.60 1.04 0.91
CA PHE A 36 24.01 1.60 2.22
C PHE A 36 23.00 2.61 2.76
N GLU A 37 22.62 3.59 1.95
CA GLU A 37 21.69 4.66 2.36
C GLU A 37 20.28 4.12 2.66
N GLN A 38 19.76 3.26 1.78
CA GLN A 38 18.41 2.69 1.88
C GLN A 38 18.26 1.72 3.06
N THR A 39 19.37 1.15 3.51
CA THR A 39 19.43 0.18 4.62
C THR A 39 20.03 0.77 5.89
N GLU A 40 20.21 2.09 5.94
CA GLU A 40 20.81 2.79 7.09
C GLU A 40 22.16 2.18 7.51
N GLY A 41 22.96 1.74 6.55
CA GLY A 41 24.27 1.14 6.76
C GLY A 41 24.27 -0.37 7.05
N LEU A 42 23.13 -1.00 7.26
CA LEU A 42 23.04 -2.43 7.56
C LEU A 42 23.64 -3.30 6.45
N SER A 43 23.45 -2.93 5.18
CA SER A 43 23.96 -3.69 4.03
C SER A 43 25.49 -3.82 4.06
N GLN A 44 26.19 -2.77 4.44
CA GLN A 44 27.66 -2.81 4.58
C GLN A 44 28.10 -3.74 5.71
N ILE A 45 27.37 -3.71 6.82
CA ILE A 45 27.69 -4.56 8.00
C ILE A 45 27.44 -6.03 7.66
N PHE A 46 26.31 -6.33 7.01
CA PHE A 46 25.95 -7.70 6.63
C PHE A 46 26.96 -8.26 5.62
N TYR A 47 27.36 -7.45 4.63
CA TYR A 47 28.37 -7.81 3.67
C TYR A 47 29.72 -8.11 4.33
N ASN A 48 30.22 -7.18 5.17
CA ASN A 48 31.53 -7.32 5.83
C ASN A 48 31.61 -8.52 6.79
N ARG A 49 30.48 -8.86 7.43
CA ARG A 49 30.40 -9.96 8.38
C ARG A 49 29.92 -11.26 7.76
N ASN A 50 29.65 -11.26 6.44
CA ASN A 50 29.08 -12.40 5.72
C ASN A 50 27.78 -12.94 6.37
N ILE A 51 26.94 -12.02 6.87
CA ILE A 51 25.68 -12.40 7.51
C ILE A 51 24.71 -12.90 6.46
N GLN A 52 24.18 -14.11 6.68
CA GLN A 52 23.18 -14.70 5.81
C GLN A 52 21.78 -14.34 6.29
N ILE A 53 20.96 -13.85 5.38
CA ILE A 53 19.55 -13.53 5.65
C ILE A 53 18.68 -14.09 4.54
N LYS A 54 17.54 -14.68 4.92
CA LYS A 54 16.57 -15.26 3.98
C LYS A 54 15.35 -14.36 3.87
N GLY A 55 14.96 -14.03 2.65
CA GLY A 55 13.68 -13.36 2.39
C GLY A 55 12.54 -14.38 2.41
N ILE A 56 11.53 -14.09 3.22
CA ILE A 56 10.28 -14.87 3.31
C ILE A 56 9.15 -13.90 3.08
N THR A 57 8.54 -13.94 1.90
CA THR A 57 7.44 -13.04 1.55
C THR A 57 6.23 -13.32 2.43
N ASN A 58 5.59 -12.25 2.90
CA ASN A 58 4.33 -12.38 3.65
C ASN A 58 3.28 -13.09 2.81
N GLY A 59 2.53 -13.97 3.45
CA GLY A 59 1.35 -14.58 2.85
C GLY A 59 0.18 -13.62 2.78
N THR A 60 -0.79 -13.95 1.94
CA THR A 60 -2.09 -13.28 1.87
C THR A 60 -3.15 -14.23 2.40
N GLU A 61 -4.04 -13.72 3.23
CA GLU A 61 -5.20 -14.48 3.70
C GLU A 61 -6.20 -14.60 2.54
N PHE A 62 -6.07 -15.70 1.83
CA PHE A 62 -6.75 -15.89 0.53
C PHE A 62 -8.27 -15.79 0.64
N ASP A 63 -8.88 -16.37 1.67
CA ASP A 63 -10.33 -16.34 1.84
C ASP A 63 -10.85 -14.93 2.10
N ARG A 64 -10.15 -14.14 2.92
CA ARG A 64 -10.52 -12.75 3.24
C ARG A 64 -10.55 -11.84 2.02
N TYR A 65 -9.64 -12.07 1.06
CA TYR A 65 -9.54 -11.24 -0.15
C TYR A 65 -10.16 -11.92 -1.37
N ASN A 66 -10.88 -13.04 -1.18
CA ASN A 66 -11.53 -13.75 -2.28
C ASN A 66 -12.87 -13.09 -2.63
N PRO A 67 -13.01 -12.48 -3.82
CA PRO A 67 -14.24 -11.81 -4.21
C PRO A 67 -15.42 -12.75 -4.44
N GLN A 68 -15.20 -14.06 -4.50
CA GLN A 68 -16.24 -15.10 -4.57
C GLN A 68 -16.83 -15.47 -3.21
N LYS A 69 -16.29 -14.92 -2.11
CA LYS A 69 -16.71 -15.23 -0.74
C LYS A 69 -17.16 -13.94 -0.04
N LYS A 70 -18.38 -13.53 -0.28
CA LYS A 70 -18.95 -12.28 0.25
C LYS A 70 -18.84 -12.16 1.77
N GLU A 71 -19.09 -13.23 2.50
CA GLU A 71 -19.00 -13.28 3.96
C GLU A 71 -17.59 -13.06 4.51
N CYS A 72 -16.56 -13.33 3.71
CA CYS A 72 -15.16 -13.11 4.08
C CYS A 72 -14.61 -11.79 3.52
N SER A 73 -14.92 -11.49 2.26
CA SER A 73 -14.44 -10.29 1.56
C SER A 73 -15.19 -9.02 1.95
N HIS A 74 -16.40 -9.16 2.52
CA HIS A 74 -17.33 -8.05 2.83
C HIS A 74 -17.73 -7.20 1.61
N LEU A 75 -17.52 -7.71 0.40
CA LEU A 75 -17.96 -7.04 -0.81
C LEU A 75 -19.50 -7.07 -0.93
N PRO A 76 -20.14 -6.01 -1.42
CA PRO A 76 -21.60 -6.02 -1.61
C PRO A 76 -22.07 -7.00 -2.68
N PHE A 77 -21.22 -7.32 -3.66
CA PHE A 77 -21.49 -8.27 -4.74
C PHE A 77 -20.29 -9.17 -5.00
N GLU A 78 -20.54 -10.46 -5.22
CA GLU A 78 -19.53 -11.44 -5.56
C GLU A 78 -19.18 -11.39 -7.05
N TYR A 79 -17.93 -11.72 -7.39
CA TYR A 79 -17.49 -11.88 -8.77
C TYR A 79 -16.30 -12.86 -8.87
N SER A 80 -16.08 -13.42 -10.06
CA SER A 80 -15.03 -14.39 -10.31
C SER A 80 -14.10 -13.95 -11.43
N PRO A 81 -12.97 -13.28 -11.11
CA PRO A 81 -12.00 -12.88 -12.13
C PRO A 81 -11.39 -14.06 -12.89
N GLN A 82 -11.25 -15.21 -12.23
CA GLN A 82 -10.66 -16.41 -12.80
C GLN A 82 -11.55 -17.03 -13.88
N GLU A 83 -12.86 -16.87 -13.74
CA GLU A 83 -13.87 -17.34 -14.70
C GLU A 83 -14.28 -16.25 -15.70
N GLY A 84 -13.69 -15.06 -15.61
CA GLY A 84 -14.05 -13.91 -16.45
C GLY A 84 -15.39 -13.27 -16.10
N ILE A 85 -16.01 -13.65 -14.96
CA ILE A 85 -17.31 -13.12 -14.51
C ILE A 85 -17.06 -11.87 -13.67
N LEU A 86 -17.23 -10.70 -14.28
CA LEU A 86 -16.88 -9.40 -13.66
C LEU A 86 -18.11 -8.53 -13.31
N ASP A 87 -19.32 -8.96 -13.60
CA ASP A 87 -20.55 -8.18 -13.34
C ASP A 87 -20.66 -7.70 -11.89
N GLY A 88 -20.34 -8.56 -10.94
CA GLY A 88 -20.33 -8.20 -9.52
C GLY A 88 -19.30 -7.12 -9.19
N LYS A 89 -18.16 -7.08 -9.85
CA LYS A 89 -17.15 -6.03 -9.70
C LYS A 89 -17.70 -4.66 -10.14
N TYR A 90 -18.40 -4.61 -11.26
CA TYR A 90 -19.03 -3.37 -11.74
C TYR A 90 -20.17 -2.93 -10.80
N LYS A 91 -20.97 -3.85 -10.29
CA LYS A 91 -21.98 -3.56 -9.27
C LYS A 91 -21.38 -3.07 -7.95
N CYS A 92 -20.25 -3.60 -7.51
CA CYS A 92 -19.52 -3.08 -6.34
C CYS A 92 -19.08 -1.63 -6.57
N ARG A 93 -18.59 -1.32 -7.76
CA ARG A 93 -18.19 0.04 -8.16
C ARG A 93 -19.38 1.01 -8.14
N GLU A 94 -20.50 0.65 -8.77
CA GLU A 94 -21.72 1.44 -8.77
C GLU A 94 -22.25 1.67 -7.35
N HIS A 95 -22.25 0.64 -6.53
CA HIS A 95 -22.63 0.74 -5.13
C HIS A 95 -21.77 1.75 -4.36
N PHE A 96 -20.44 1.67 -4.52
CA PHE A 96 -19.51 2.60 -3.88
C PHE A 96 -19.74 4.05 -4.32
N ILE A 97 -19.96 4.30 -5.61
CA ILE A 97 -20.25 5.63 -6.14
C ILE A 97 -21.58 6.17 -5.55
N ASN A 98 -22.62 5.35 -5.51
CA ASN A 98 -23.92 5.73 -4.98
C ASN A 98 -23.84 6.08 -3.48
N GLU A 99 -23.05 5.35 -2.69
CA GLU A 99 -22.82 5.67 -1.28
C GLU A 99 -22.12 7.04 -1.13
N LEU A 100 -21.14 7.34 -1.99
CA LEU A 100 -20.46 8.63 -1.99
C LEU A 100 -21.36 9.80 -2.44
N LEU A 101 -22.18 9.60 -3.48
CA LEU A 101 -23.13 10.60 -3.97
C LEU A 101 -24.21 10.94 -2.93
N GLN A 102 -24.60 9.98 -2.10
CA GLN A 102 -25.52 10.19 -1.00
C GLN A 102 -24.88 10.87 0.22
N ASN A 103 -23.60 11.25 0.14
CA ASN A 103 -22.81 11.79 1.25
C ASN A 103 -22.89 10.92 2.50
N LYS A 104 -22.93 9.60 2.34
CA LYS A 104 -22.97 8.66 3.45
C LYS A 104 -21.69 8.79 4.27
N SER A 105 -21.86 9.02 5.57
CA SER A 105 -20.73 8.98 6.50
C SER A 105 -20.34 7.52 6.77
N PHE A 106 -19.05 7.25 6.70
CA PHE A 106 -18.49 5.96 7.10
C PHE A 106 -17.96 6.07 8.52
N GLU A 107 -18.37 5.16 9.39
CA GLU A 107 -17.94 5.18 10.79
C GLU A 107 -16.41 5.18 10.92
N GLY A 108 -15.88 6.14 11.69
CA GLY A 108 -14.43 6.27 11.89
C GLY A 108 -13.63 6.79 10.69
N ILE A 109 -14.30 7.23 9.61
CA ILE A 109 -13.65 7.76 8.41
C ILE A 109 -14.08 9.20 8.16
N THR A 110 -13.12 10.09 8.01
CA THR A 110 -13.36 11.45 7.53
C THR A 110 -13.20 11.47 6.02
N THR A 111 -14.22 11.95 5.31
CA THR A 111 -14.22 12.03 3.84
C THR A 111 -14.00 13.47 3.40
N TYR A 112 -13.09 13.67 2.45
CA TYR A 112 -12.79 14.95 1.81
C TYR A 112 -13.09 14.85 0.31
N GLY A 113 -13.41 16.00 -0.30
CA GLY A 113 -13.74 16.08 -1.72
C GLY A 113 -15.18 15.68 -2.02
N LYS A 114 -15.50 15.67 -3.31
CA LYS A 114 -16.83 15.39 -3.83
C LYS A 114 -16.75 14.61 -5.13
N ILE A 115 -17.77 13.82 -5.40
CA ILE A 115 -18.05 13.28 -6.72
C ILE A 115 -19.25 14.08 -7.28
N ASP A 116 -19.12 14.56 -8.51
CA ASP A 116 -20.19 15.30 -9.17
C ASP A 116 -21.34 14.35 -9.54
N SER A 117 -22.57 14.87 -9.50
CA SER A 117 -23.79 14.07 -9.75
C SER A 117 -23.90 13.55 -11.19
N ASP A 118 -23.19 14.19 -12.13
CA ASP A 118 -23.10 13.77 -13.54
C ASP A 118 -21.92 12.83 -13.79
N PHE A 119 -21.28 12.34 -12.74
CA PHE A 119 -20.15 11.43 -12.83
C PHE A 119 -20.54 10.13 -13.56
N ASN A 120 -19.87 9.91 -14.70
CA ASN A 120 -20.08 8.68 -15.47
C ASN A 120 -19.42 7.49 -14.76
N SER A 121 -20.21 6.45 -14.44
CA SER A 121 -19.72 5.22 -13.84
C SER A 121 -18.72 4.46 -14.72
N ASP A 122 -18.63 4.76 -16.01
CA ASP A 122 -17.69 4.14 -16.95
C ASP A 122 -16.28 4.76 -16.92
N GLY A 123 -16.08 5.84 -16.16
CA GLY A 123 -14.77 6.48 -16.00
C GLY A 123 -13.71 5.56 -15.41
N ILE A 124 -12.46 5.97 -15.48
CA ILE A 124 -11.32 5.26 -14.91
C ILE A 124 -11.17 5.67 -13.44
N PHE A 125 -11.15 4.68 -12.54
CA PHE A 125 -10.85 4.90 -11.14
C PHE A 125 -9.41 4.49 -10.83
N ILE A 126 -8.66 5.44 -10.30
CA ILE A 126 -7.33 5.22 -9.76
C ILE A 126 -7.44 5.31 -8.24
N SER A 127 -7.16 4.22 -7.54
CA SER A 127 -7.23 4.17 -6.09
C SER A 127 -5.86 3.96 -5.46
N TYR A 128 -5.59 4.70 -4.39
CA TYR A 128 -4.50 4.44 -3.47
C TYR A 128 -5.09 4.03 -2.13
N HIS A 129 -4.55 2.96 -1.56
CA HIS A 129 -4.90 2.50 -0.23
C HIS A 129 -3.64 2.17 0.55
N GLY A 130 -3.40 2.86 1.67
CA GLY A 130 -2.21 2.63 2.47
C GLY A 130 -1.82 3.80 3.36
N ARG A 131 -0.67 3.68 4.02
CA ARG A 131 -0.15 4.76 4.86
C ARG A 131 0.24 5.97 4.01
N ILE A 132 -0.23 7.15 4.40
CA ILE A 132 0.11 8.43 3.76
C ILE A 132 1.47 8.88 4.31
N THR A 133 2.55 8.42 3.68
CA THR A 133 3.93 8.71 4.06
C THR A 133 4.82 8.90 2.85
N SER A 134 5.87 9.70 3.00
CA SER A 134 6.85 9.93 1.92
C SER A 134 7.47 8.63 1.41
N GLN A 135 7.69 7.64 2.28
CA GLN A 135 8.19 6.31 1.92
C GLN A 135 7.29 5.57 0.90
N LYS A 136 5.98 5.87 0.90
CA LYS A 136 5.01 5.25 -0.02
C LYS A 136 4.86 5.99 -1.35
N GLY A 137 5.60 7.08 -1.52
CA GLY A 137 5.58 7.86 -2.76
C GLY A 137 4.28 8.62 -3.01
N ILE A 138 3.45 8.86 -1.97
CA ILE A 138 2.15 9.53 -2.12
C ILE A 138 2.31 10.94 -2.70
N GLU A 139 3.42 11.63 -2.44
CA GLU A 139 3.69 12.95 -3.00
C GLU A 139 3.81 12.92 -4.52
N LEU A 140 4.39 11.86 -5.08
CA LEU A 140 4.46 11.67 -6.53
C LEU A 140 3.06 11.54 -7.14
N LEU A 141 2.19 10.78 -6.46
CA LEU A 141 0.80 10.63 -6.88
C LEU A 141 0.07 11.99 -6.82
N ILE A 142 0.13 12.68 -5.68
CA ILE A 142 -0.53 13.98 -5.49
C ILE A 142 -0.08 14.99 -6.56
N ASN A 143 1.21 15.06 -6.86
CA ASN A 143 1.75 15.96 -7.88
C ASN A 143 1.33 15.56 -9.31
N ALA A 144 1.07 14.30 -9.59
CA ALA A 144 0.63 13.81 -10.89
C ALA A 144 -0.87 14.02 -11.13
N ILE A 145 -1.70 14.08 -10.08
CA ILE A 145 -3.16 14.19 -10.19
C ILE A 145 -3.60 15.38 -11.06
N PRO A 146 -3.14 16.63 -10.84
CA PRO A 146 -3.58 17.77 -11.65
C PRO A 146 -3.32 17.56 -13.13
N VAL A 147 -2.11 17.10 -13.48
CA VAL A 147 -1.72 16.87 -14.88
C VAL A 147 -2.56 15.76 -15.52
N ILE A 148 -2.92 14.73 -14.78
CA ILE A 148 -3.77 13.64 -15.27
C ILE A 148 -5.20 14.16 -15.51
N LEU A 149 -5.75 14.91 -14.54
CA LEU A 149 -7.11 15.42 -14.63
C LEU A 149 -7.30 16.48 -15.74
N GLU A 150 -6.27 17.27 -16.03
CA GLU A 150 -6.27 18.19 -17.16
C GLU A 150 -6.36 17.48 -18.52
N ASN A 151 -5.75 16.29 -18.63
CA ASN A 151 -5.68 15.55 -19.90
C ASN A 151 -6.76 14.46 -20.03
N PHE A 152 -7.37 14.01 -18.92
CA PHE A 152 -8.31 12.90 -18.91
C PHE A 152 -9.51 13.21 -18.01
N SER A 153 -10.56 13.77 -18.56
CA SER A 153 -11.78 14.16 -17.83
C SER A 153 -12.55 12.99 -17.20
N ASN A 154 -12.35 11.78 -17.73
CA ASN A 154 -13.03 10.57 -17.25
C ASN A 154 -12.25 9.82 -16.15
N VAL A 155 -11.17 10.39 -15.61
CA VAL A 155 -10.40 9.81 -14.50
C VAL A 155 -10.86 10.37 -13.17
N LYS A 156 -10.96 9.53 -12.15
CA LYS A 156 -11.19 9.91 -10.76
C LYS A 156 -10.19 9.23 -9.84
N PHE A 157 -9.79 9.95 -8.80
CA PHE A 157 -8.85 9.44 -7.80
C PHE A 157 -9.55 9.22 -6.47
N PHE A 158 -9.25 8.08 -5.84
CA PHE A 158 -9.68 7.74 -4.50
C PHE A 158 -8.44 7.44 -3.65
N ILE A 159 -8.20 8.27 -2.66
CA ILE A 159 -7.06 8.12 -1.75
C ILE A 159 -7.61 7.78 -0.38
N ALA A 160 -7.25 6.60 0.15
CA ALA A 160 -7.65 6.15 1.47
C ALA A 160 -6.41 5.79 2.29
N GLY A 161 -6.29 6.40 3.45
CA GLY A 161 -5.17 6.14 4.35
C GLY A 161 -5.07 7.15 5.48
N GLN A 162 -4.05 6.97 6.30
CA GLN A 162 -3.68 7.86 7.39
C GLN A 162 -2.16 7.89 7.50
N GLY A 163 -1.58 9.01 7.90
CA GLY A 163 -0.12 9.10 8.04
C GLY A 163 0.41 10.46 8.49
N GLU A 164 1.27 11.05 7.69
CA GLU A 164 1.90 12.34 7.98
C GLU A 164 0.91 13.48 7.73
N VAL A 165 0.58 14.25 8.78
CA VAL A 165 -0.40 15.36 8.71
C VAL A 165 -0.06 16.37 7.60
N SER A 166 1.22 16.61 7.33
CA SER A 166 1.66 17.49 6.25
C SER A 166 1.30 16.98 4.86
N LEU A 167 1.18 15.67 4.69
CA LEU A 167 0.79 15.02 3.43
C LEU A 167 -0.73 14.83 3.33
N GLU A 168 -1.41 14.61 4.46
CA GLU A 168 -2.87 14.52 4.50
C GLU A 168 -3.56 15.85 4.15
N ASN A 169 -2.88 16.97 4.40
CA ASN A 169 -3.40 18.33 4.15
C ASN A 169 -3.06 18.88 2.74
N LYS A 170 -2.36 18.11 1.91
CA LYS A 170 -2.09 18.44 0.51
C LYS A 170 -3.23 18.02 -0.41
#